data_90e0051d7aec1129d6022149dbd4611f
#
_entry.id   90e0051d7aec1129d6022149dbd4611f
#
_cell.length_a   1.000
_cell.length_b   1.000
_cell.length_c   1.000
_cell.angle_alpha   90.00
_cell.angle_beta   90.00
_cell.angle_gamma   90.00
#
_symmetry.space_group_name_H-M   'P 1'
#
loop_
_entity.id
_entity.type
_entity.pdbx_description
1 polymer ?
#
loop_
_entity_poly.entity_id
_entity_poly.type
_entity_poly.pdbx_seq_one_letter_code
_entity_poly.pdbx_strand_id
1 'polypeptide(L)'
;SAADAFLRPALRRQSAELRTRAQVVEIIIEGAKATGVRYRDGDGAEREVRARREVILSAGAANSPKILQLSGIGPARVLGDLGVETRVPLEGVGENLRDHYSVRIVARAKDVLTINEYARWPRLPLEMLKWLTGKPSVLAMCPTIAFVHGKSDPALEESDLRILFTPGSYQDGKTYVLDDYPG
;
A
#
# COMPACT_ATOMS: atom_id res chain seq x y z
N SER A 1 -8.28 9.60 3.98
CA SER A 1 -7.83 8.20 3.91
C SER A 1 -9.00 7.24 3.77
N ALA A 2 -8.75 5.98 3.38
CA ALA A 2 -9.78 4.94 3.35
C ALA A 2 -10.40 4.71 4.74
N ALA A 3 -9.62 4.89 5.80
CA ALA A 3 -10.12 4.80 7.16
C ALA A 3 -11.16 5.90 7.46
N ASP A 4 -10.93 7.12 7.03
CA ASP A 4 -11.88 8.23 7.25
C ASP A 4 -13.14 8.10 6.41
N ALA A 5 -12.97 7.69 5.14
CA ALA A 5 -14.08 7.61 4.19
C ALA A 5 -15.01 6.41 4.44
N PHE A 6 -14.47 5.27 4.87
CA PHE A 6 -15.22 4.01 4.94
C PHE A 6 -15.23 3.37 6.32
N LEU A 7 -14.05 3.20 6.96
CA LEU A 7 -13.96 2.43 8.19
C LEU A 7 -14.64 3.15 9.37
N ARG A 8 -14.31 4.41 9.62
CA ARG A 8 -14.91 5.17 10.73
C ARG A 8 -16.44 5.27 10.65
N PRO A 9 -17.05 5.53 9.48
CA PRO A 9 -18.50 5.45 9.33
C PRO A 9 -19.06 4.05 9.60
N ALA A 10 -18.39 2.98 9.17
CA ALA A 10 -18.84 1.61 9.44
C ALA A 10 -18.81 1.27 10.93
N LEU A 11 -17.76 1.67 11.65
CA LEU A 11 -17.65 1.48 13.09
C LEU A 11 -18.71 2.26 13.87
N ARG A 12 -19.04 3.50 13.43
CA ARG A 12 -20.13 4.29 14.05
C ARG A 12 -21.49 3.63 13.91
N ARG A 13 -21.74 2.94 12.80
CA ARG A 13 -22.99 2.17 12.58
C ARG A 13 -23.01 0.83 13.31
N GLN A 14 -21.94 0.48 14.02
CA GLN A 14 -21.79 -0.82 14.69
C GLN A 14 -21.94 -2.02 13.71
N SER A 15 -21.73 -1.80 12.43
CA SER A 15 -21.79 -2.83 11.40
C SER A 15 -20.46 -3.53 11.14
N ALA A 16 -19.41 -3.08 11.83
CA ALA A 16 -18.05 -3.60 11.71
C ALA A 16 -17.36 -3.63 13.08
N GLU A 17 -16.48 -4.59 13.27
CA GLU A 17 -15.53 -4.66 14.38
C GLU A 17 -14.13 -4.54 13.83
N LEU A 18 -13.30 -3.71 14.44
CA LEU A 18 -11.89 -3.54 14.08
C LEU A 18 -11.02 -4.21 15.14
N ARG A 19 -10.21 -5.16 14.72
CA ARG A 19 -9.15 -5.77 15.52
C ARG A 19 -7.79 -5.36 14.97
N THR A 20 -7.06 -4.56 15.74
CA THR A 20 -5.68 -4.18 15.46
C THR A 20 -4.71 -5.12 16.18
N ARG A 21 -3.43 -5.12 15.77
CA ARG A 21 -2.39 -6.02 16.30
C ARG A 21 -2.80 -7.50 16.19
N ALA A 22 -3.56 -7.83 15.16
CA ALA A 22 -4.05 -9.15 14.84
C ALA A 22 -3.39 -9.62 13.54
N GLN A 23 -2.39 -10.48 13.65
CA GLN A 23 -1.69 -11.03 12.49
C GLN A 23 -2.36 -12.32 12.05
N VAL A 24 -2.99 -12.32 10.90
CA VAL A 24 -3.57 -13.54 10.32
C VAL A 24 -2.44 -14.51 9.99
N VAL A 25 -2.58 -15.75 10.46
CA VAL A 25 -1.63 -16.85 10.22
C VAL A 25 -2.15 -17.80 9.16
N GLU A 26 -3.46 -18.08 9.14
CA GLU A 26 -4.07 -18.92 8.09
C GLU A 26 -5.55 -18.65 7.92
N ILE A 27 -6.09 -19.07 6.78
CA ILE A 27 -7.53 -19.16 6.51
C ILE A 27 -7.97 -20.58 6.90
N ILE A 28 -9.01 -20.70 7.70
CA ILE A 28 -9.59 -21.97 8.09
C ILE A 28 -10.47 -22.46 6.94
N ILE A 29 -10.10 -23.63 6.39
CA ILE A 29 -10.80 -24.26 5.28
C ILE A 29 -11.42 -25.57 5.77
N GLU A 30 -12.70 -25.75 5.57
CA GLU A 30 -13.45 -26.96 5.86
C GLU A 30 -14.13 -27.44 4.58
N GLY A 31 -13.65 -28.57 4.08
CA GLY A 31 -14.01 -29.03 2.73
C GLY A 31 -13.59 -28.03 1.66
N ALA A 32 -14.54 -27.49 0.90
CA ALA A 32 -14.31 -26.48 -0.15
C ALA A 32 -14.65 -25.05 0.29
N LYS A 33 -14.82 -24.78 1.58
CA LYS A 33 -15.25 -23.47 2.09
C LYS A 33 -14.22 -22.87 3.02
N ALA A 34 -13.96 -21.55 2.86
CA ALA A 34 -13.30 -20.76 3.87
C ALA A 34 -14.33 -20.41 4.98
N THR A 35 -14.08 -20.94 6.18
CA THR A 35 -15.02 -20.84 7.32
C THR A 35 -14.54 -19.89 8.41
N GLY A 36 -13.36 -19.32 8.26
CA GLY A 36 -12.81 -18.38 9.23
C GLY A 36 -11.35 -18.07 8.99
N VAL A 37 -10.75 -17.43 9.97
CA VAL A 37 -9.32 -17.14 10.01
C VAL A 37 -8.75 -17.46 11.38
N ARG A 38 -7.50 -17.95 11.42
CA ARG A 38 -6.69 -18.00 12.62
C ARG A 38 -5.73 -16.82 12.59
N TYR A 39 -5.61 -16.14 13.71
CA TYR A 39 -4.74 -15.00 13.85
C TYR A 39 -4.03 -15.01 15.20
N ARG A 40 -2.89 -14.36 15.27
CA ARG A 40 -2.16 -14.11 16.51
C ARG A 40 -2.45 -12.69 16.95
N ASP A 41 -2.93 -12.53 18.18
CA ASP A 41 -3.22 -11.21 18.75
C ASP A 41 -1.95 -10.50 19.27
N GLY A 42 -2.13 -9.29 19.80
CA GLY A 42 -1.03 -8.48 20.31
C GLY A 42 -0.26 -9.08 21.48
N ASP A 43 -0.82 -10.06 22.16
CA ASP A 43 -0.24 -10.79 23.29
C ASP A 43 0.47 -12.07 22.80
N GLY A 44 0.42 -12.34 21.50
CA GLY A 44 1.01 -13.53 20.90
C GLY A 44 0.13 -14.79 20.95
N ALA A 45 -1.05 -14.71 21.55
CA ALA A 45 -1.98 -15.82 21.62
C ALA A 45 -2.68 -16.06 20.28
N GLU A 46 -2.82 -17.34 19.91
CA GLU A 46 -3.58 -17.70 18.72
C GLU A 46 -5.08 -17.74 19.02
N ARG A 47 -5.85 -17.16 18.12
CA ARG A 47 -7.30 -17.07 18.20
C ARG A 47 -7.93 -17.35 16.85
N GLU A 48 -9.20 -17.74 16.87
CA GLU A 48 -9.99 -17.97 15.68
C GLU A 48 -11.21 -17.05 15.64
N VAL A 49 -11.56 -16.63 14.41
CA VAL A 49 -12.81 -15.97 14.11
C VAL A 49 -13.50 -16.71 12.98
N ARG A 50 -14.75 -17.09 13.21
CA ARG A 50 -15.56 -17.79 12.23
C ARG A 50 -16.35 -16.83 11.35
N ALA A 51 -16.35 -17.10 10.05
CA ALA A 51 -17.10 -16.35 9.05
C ALA A 51 -18.47 -17.01 8.81
N ARG A 52 -19.54 -16.24 8.83
CA ARG A 52 -20.88 -16.74 8.53
C ARG A 52 -21.17 -16.83 7.03
N ARG A 53 -20.51 -16.01 6.22
CA ARG A 53 -20.73 -15.93 4.76
C ARG A 53 -19.44 -16.22 4.00
N GLU A 54 -18.43 -15.36 4.18
CA GLU A 54 -17.20 -15.39 3.40
C GLU A 54 -16.02 -14.80 4.18
N VAL A 55 -14.81 -15.10 3.73
CA VAL A 55 -13.57 -14.48 4.17
C VAL A 55 -13.05 -13.61 3.02
N ILE A 56 -12.89 -12.31 3.26
CA ILE A 56 -12.36 -11.37 2.27
C ILE A 56 -10.88 -11.12 2.57
N LEU A 57 -10.00 -11.52 1.66
CA LEU A 57 -8.56 -11.36 1.79
C LEU A 57 -8.10 -10.11 1.03
N SER A 58 -7.66 -9.08 1.77
CA SER A 58 -7.18 -7.80 1.24
C SER A 58 -5.90 -7.35 1.94
N ALA A 59 -4.94 -8.27 2.10
CA ALA A 59 -3.71 -8.04 2.85
C ALA A 59 -2.55 -7.44 2.00
N GLY A 60 -2.84 -7.04 0.78
CA GLY A 60 -1.86 -6.48 -0.17
C GLY A 60 -1.16 -7.55 -1.02
N ALA A 61 -0.38 -7.08 -2.01
CA ALA A 61 0.21 -7.93 -3.04
C ALA A 61 1.18 -9.00 -2.50
N ALA A 62 1.88 -8.71 -1.40
CA ALA A 62 2.81 -9.66 -0.79
C ALA A 62 2.13 -10.57 0.24
N ASN A 63 1.27 -10.00 1.11
CA ASN A 63 0.72 -10.78 2.22
C ASN A 63 -0.49 -11.64 1.83
N SER A 64 -1.27 -11.23 0.83
CA SER A 64 -2.42 -12.04 0.39
C SER A 64 -1.98 -13.41 -0.15
N PRO A 65 -1.06 -13.51 -1.11
CA PRO A 65 -0.56 -14.81 -1.55
C PRO A 65 0.16 -15.58 -0.44
N LYS A 66 0.91 -14.89 0.43
CA LYS A 66 1.54 -15.51 1.60
C LYS A 66 0.51 -16.19 2.52
N ILE A 67 -0.60 -15.52 2.84
CA ILE A 67 -1.65 -16.08 3.69
C ILE A 67 -2.32 -17.28 2.99
N LEU A 68 -2.56 -17.21 1.68
CA LEU A 68 -3.08 -18.32 0.92
C LEU A 68 -2.13 -19.53 0.99
N GLN A 69 -0.84 -19.33 0.74
CA GLN A 69 0.17 -20.41 0.80
C GLN A 69 0.27 -21.02 2.21
N LEU A 70 0.29 -20.19 3.26
CA LEU A 70 0.26 -20.68 4.65
C LEU A 70 -1.02 -21.48 4.98
N SER A 71 -2.10 -21.23 4.22
CA SER A 71 -3.37 -21.97 4.36
C SER A 71 -3.44 -23.24 3.48
N GLY A 72 -2.35 -23.59 2.81
CA GLY A 72 -2.30 -24.74 1.90
C GLY A 72 -2.90 -24.49 0.51
N ILE A 73 -3.06 -23.22 0.12
CA ILE A 73 -3.56 -22.82 -1.21
C ILE A 73 -2.40 -22.25 -2.02
N GLY A 74 -1.95 -22.95 -3.05
CA GLY A 74 -0.84 -22.50 -3.88
C GLY A 74 -0.22 -23.58 -4.72
N PRO A 75 0.93 -23.28 -5.38
CA PRO A 75 1.67 -24.25 -6.15
C PRO A 75 2.15 -25.41 -5.26
N ALA A 76 1.75 -26.65 -5.61
CA ALA A 76 2.03 -27.82 -4.77
C ALA A 76 3.53 -28.01 -4.50
N ARG A 77 4.38 -27.71 -5.49
CA ARG A 77 5.84 -27.79 -5.34
C ARG A 77 6.34 -26.81 -4.28
N VAL A 78 5.91 -25.53 -4.35
CA VAL A 78 6.33 -24.48 -3.41
C VAL A 78 5.88 -24.81 -1.99
N LEU A 79 4.62 -25.27 -1.85
CA LEU A 79 4.07 -25.65 -0.54
C LEU A 79 4.83 -26.85 0.04
N GLY A 80 5.15 -27.85 -0.78
CA GLY A 80 5.93 -29.01 -0.36
C GLY A 80 7.34 -28.65 0.09
N ASP A 81 8.04 -27.77 -0.62
CA ASP A 81 9.37 -27.28 -0.25
C ASP A 81 9.37 -26.53 1.10
N LEU A 82 8.23 -25.93 1.47
CA LEU A 82 8.01 -25.23 2.74
C LEU A 82 7.43 -26.11 3.85
N GLY A 83 7.17 -27.39 3.59
CA GLY A 83 6.55 -28.31 4.54
C GLY A 83 5.08 -28.02 4.82
N VAL A 84 4.39 -27.30 3.93
CA VAL A 84 2.97 -26.97 4.04
C VAL A 84 2.16 -27.98 3.24
N GLU A 85 1.16 -28.60 3.88
CA GLU A 85 0.23 -29.52 3.22
C GLU A 85 -0.59 -28.78 2.14
N THR A 86 -0.57 -29.31 0.92
CA THR A 86 -1.37 -28.76 -0.18
C THR A 86 -2.83 -29.18 -0.04
N ARG A 87 -3.69 -28.22 0.25
CA ARG A 87 -5.15 -28.40 0.33
C ARG A 87 -5.83 -28.07 -1.00
N VAL A 88 -5.40 -27.00 -1.63
CA VAL A 88 -5.90 -26.54 -2.94
C VAL A 88 -4.71 -26.20 -3.82
N PRO A 89 -4.37 -27.05 -4.81
CA PRO A 89 -3.31 -26.75 -5.75
C PRO A 89 -3.76 -25.62 -6.68
N LEU A 90 -3.06 -24.49 -6.64
CA LEU A 90 -3.36 -23.29 -7.42
C LEU A 90 -2.06 -22.61 -7.85
N GLU A 91 -1.63 -22.90 -9.07
CA GLU A 91 -0.30 -22.54 -9.58
C GLU A 91 -0.05 -21.02 -9.66
N GLY A 92 -1.11 -20.20 -9.81
CA GLY A 92 -0.97 -18.75 -9.92
C GLY A 92 -0.74 -18.01 -8.61
N VAL A 93 -0.85 -18.66 -7.45
CA VAL A 93 -0.69 -18.01 -6.15
C VAL A 93 0.76 -17.68 -5.86
N GLY A 94 1.07 -16.39 -5.76
CA GLY A 94 2.42 -15.89 -5.53
C GLY A 94 3.23 -15.67 -6.81
N GLU A 95 2.64 -15.95 -7.98
CA GLU A 95 3.27 -15.75 -9.27
C GLU A 95 2.83 -14.42 -9.91
N ASN A 96 3.54 -14.01 -10.97
CA ASN A 96 3.21 -12.85 -11.80
C ASN A 96 3.15 -11.51 -11.04
N LEU A 97 3.95 -11.35 -9.99
CA LEU A 97 4.09 -10.05 -9.34
C LEU A 97 4.55 -9.00 -10.36
N ARG A 98 3.81 -7.90 -10.43
CA ARG A 98 4.16 -6.74 -11.25
C ARG A 98 4.26 -5.51 -10.38
N ASP A 99 5.29 -4.72 -10.60
CA ASP A 99 5.48 -3.43 -9.95
C ASP A 99 5.88 -2.38 -10.97
N HIS A 100 5.79 -1.11 -10.59
CA HIS A 100 6.18 -0.01 -11.45
C HIS A 100 7.70 0.02 -11.62
N TYR A 101 8.15 -0.12 -12.86
CA TYR A 101 9.53 0.24 -13.19
C TYR A 101 9.59 1.77 -13.38
N SER A 102 10.36 2.45 -12.54
CA SER A 102 10.45 3.90 -12.59
C SER A 102 11.89 4.39 -12.54
N VAL A 103 12.16 5.40 -13.36
CA VAL A 103 13.42 6.14 -13.36
C VAL A 103 13.13 7.52 -12.81
N ARG A 104 13.94 7.97 -11.86
CA ARG A 104 13.84 9.31 -11.31
C ARG A 104 14.82 10.23 -12.01
N ILE A 105 14.29 11.34 -12.54
CA ILE A 105 15.08 12.44 -13.09
C ILE A 105 14.89 13.61 -12.13
N VAL A 106 15.98 14.14 -11.60
CA VAL A 106 15.98 15.28 -10.68
C VAL A 106 16.66 16.45 -11.36
N ALA A 107 15.99 17.59 -11.39
CA ALA A 107 16.53 18.84 -11.88
C ALA A 107 16.48 19.88 -10.76
N ARG A 108 17.50 20.74 -10.68
CA ARG A 108 17.48 21.88 -9.77
C ARG A 108 16.58 22.97 -10.31
N ALA A 109 15.65 23.41 -9.50
CA ALA A 109 14.79 24.55 -9.82
C ALA A 109 15.54 25.88 -9.50
N LYS A 110 15.33 26.89 -10.35
CA LYS A 110 15.92 28.22 -10.18
C LYS A 110 14.79 29.26 -10.13
N ASP A 111 14.89 30.19 -9.19
CA ASP A 111 13.98 31.33 -9.05
C ASP A 111 12.51 30.94 -8.78
N VAL A 112 12.30 29.73 -8.22
CA VAL A 112 10.97 29.23 -7.78
C VAL A 112 11.09 28.56 -6.43
N LEU A 113 9.99 28.60 -5.66
CA LEU A 113 9.89 27.90 -4.40
C LEU A 113 9.30 26.52 -4.65
N THR A 114 9.96 25.51 -4.11
CA THR A 114 9.54 24.12 -4.20
C THR A 114 9.09 23.59 -2.83
N ILE A 115 8.64 22.36 -2.78
CA ILE A 115 8.29 21.69 -1.51
C ILE A 115 9.45 21.72 -0.53
N ASN A 116 10.69 21.66 -1.05
CA ASN A 116 11.90 21.64 -0.22
C ASN A 116 12.05 22.90 0.65
N GLU A 117 11.76 24.09 0.08
CA GLU A 117 11.84 25.34 0.85
C GLU A 117 10.62 25.54 1.76
N TYR A 118 9.43 25.12 1.34
CA TYR A 118 8.24 25.22 2.18
C TYR A 118 8.30 24.29 3.40
N ALA A 119 8.93 23.12 3.26
CA ALA A 119 9.06 22.13 4.33
C ALA A 119 10.20 22.41 5.31
N ARG A 120 10.85 23.61 5.24
CA ARG A 120 11.99 23.99 6.07
C ARG A 120 11.78 25.30 6.81
N TRP A 121 12.66 25.55 7.77
CA TRP A 121 12.75 26.85 8.43
C TRP A 121 13.18 27.94 7.42
N PRO A 122 12.59 29.16 7.46
CA PRO A 122 11.58 29.64 8.41
C PRO A 122 10.12 29.42 7.99
N ARG A 123 9.83 28.74 6.85
CA ARG A 123 8.49 28.59 6.31
C ARG A 123 7.66 27.47 6.95
N LEU A 124 8.32 26.41 7.39
CA LEU A 124 7.66 25.24 7.98
C LEU A 124 6.64 25.58 9.10
N PRO A 125 6.95 26.46 10.07
CA PRO A 125 5.97 26.83 11.11
C PRO A 125 4.67 27.40 10.55
N LEU A 126 4.75 28.22 9.49
CA LEU A 126 3.58 28.77 8.84
C LEU A 126 2.78 27.68 8.12
N GLU A 127 3.44 26.74 7.46
CA GLU A 127 2.80 25.61 6.81
C GLU A 127 2.13 24.68 7.83
N MET A 128 2.74 24.46 8.99
CA MET A 128 2.13 23.73 10.11
C MET A 128 0.87 24.44 10.63
N LEU A 129 0.92 25.76 10.81
CA LEU A 129 -0.24 26.54 11.25
C LEU A 129 -1.38 26.45 10.23
N LYS A 130 -1.08 26.59 8.94
CA LYS A 130 -2.07 26.42 7.88
C LYS A 130 -2.71 25.03 7.95
N TRP A 131 -1.92 23.98 8.07
CA TRP A 131 -2.41 22.62 8.17
C TRP A 131 -3.31 22.40 9.37
N LEU A 132 -2.90 22.88 10.57
CA LEU A 132 -3.69 22.77 11.80
C LEU A 132 -5.02 23.54 11.72
N THR A 133 -5.07 24.64 10.96
CA THR A 133 -6.28 25.44 10.75
C THR A 133 -7.12 25.01 9.55
N GLY A 134 -6.76 23.90 8.89
CA GLY A 134 -7.48 23.37 7.71
C GLY A 134 -7.29 24.19 6.44
N LYS A 135 -6.28 25.09 6.39
CA LYS A 135 -5.93 25.86 5.20
C LYS A 135 -5.02 25.06 4.27
N PRO A 136 -4.99 25.36 2.96
CA PRO A 136 -4.06 24.74 2.02
C PRO A 136 -2.60 24.87 2.49
N SER A 137 -1.92 23.73 2.58
CA SER A 137 -0.53 23.63 3.03
C SER A 137 0.20 22.52 2.28
N VAL A 138 1.50 22.67 2.09
CA VAL A 138 2.35 21.62 1.51
C VAL A 138 2.32 20.32 2.31
N LEU A 139 2.01 20.39 3.61
CA LEU A 139 1.88 19.21 4.47
C LEU A 139 0.62 18.37 4.18
N ALA A 140 -0.36 18.93 3.49
CA ALA A 140 -1.60 18.26 3.11
C ALA A 140 -1.65 17.91 1.61
N MET A 141 -0.66 18.33 0.83
CA MET A 141 -0.63 18.10 -0.62
C MET A 141 -0.09 16.70 -0.95
N CYS A 142 -0.60 16.13 -2.04
CA CYS A 142 0.10 15.06 -2.71
C CYS A 142 1.38 15.64 -3.34
N PRO A 143 2.55 15.02 -3.15
CA PRO A 143 3.79 15.54 -3.72
C PRO A 143 3.76 15.59 -5.25
N THR A 144 3.07 14.67 -5.90
CA THR A 144 2.85 14.69 -7.35
C THR A 144 1.67 15.59 -7.70
N ILE A 145 1.94 16.69 -8.37
CA ILE A 145 0.93 17.70 -8.73
C ILE A 145 0.43 17.57 -10.17
N ALA A 146 1.19 16.94 -11.03
CA ALA A 146 0.82 16.70 -12.42
C ALA A 146 1.41 15.37 -12.90
N PHE A 147 0.76 14.79 -13.89
CA PHE A 147 1.26 13.62 -14.59
C PHE A 147 0.87 13.68 -16.06
N VAL A 148 1.70 13.07 -16.88
CA VAL A 148 1.49 12.93 -18.31
C VAL A 148 1.49 11.45 -18.66
N HIS A 149 0.53 11.05 -19.46
CA HIS A 149 0.54 9.76 -20.14
C HIS A 149 1.07 9.94 -21.55
N GLY A 150 2.00 9.11 -21.94
CA GLY A 150 2.64 9.15 -23.26
C GLY A 150 2.81 7.75 -23.84
N LYS A 151 3.13 7.69 -25.11
CA LYS A 151 3.49 6.48 -25.81
C LYS A 151 4.99 6.50 -26.10
N SER A 152 5.71 5.41 -25.82
CA SER A 152 7.13 5.26 -26.19
C SER A 152 7.29 5.10 -27.70
N ASP A 153 6.28 4.54 -28.36
CA ASP A 153 6.18 4.41 -29.81
C ASP A 153 4.80 4.91 -30.26
N PRO A 154 4.73 5.81 -31.26
CA PRO A 154 3.44 6.27 -31.81
C PRO A 154 2.54 5.18 -32.35
N ALA A 155 3.08 4.01 -32.70
CA ALA A 155 2.32 2.86 -33.21
C ALA A 155 1.55 2.10 -32.11
N LEU A 156 1.83 2.34 -30.83
CA LEU A 156 1.10 1.72 -29.74
C LEU A 156 -0.35 2.23 -29.69
N GLU A 157 -1.30 1.34 -29.41
CA GLU A 157 -2.70 1.73 -29.24
C GLU A 157 -2.89 2.52 -27.96
N GLU A 158 -2.25 2.09 -26.86
CA GLU A 158 -2.37 2.70 -25.53
C GLU A 158 -1.06 3.34 -25.06
N SER A 159 -1.17 4.24 -24.09
CA SER A 159 -0.03 4.86 -23.44
C SER A 159 0.68 3.86 -22.52
N ASP A 160 1.97 3.66 -22.71
CA ASP A 160 2.83 2.80 -21.90
C ASP A 160 3.79 3.59 -20.99
N LEU A 161 3.83 4.92 -21.15
CA LEU A 161 4.62 5.81 -20.30
C LEU A 161 3.74 6.63 -19.38
N ARG A 162 4.19 6.79 -18.15
CA ARG A 162 3.61 7.73 -17.19
C ARG A 162 4.72 8.57 -16.56
N ILE A 163 4.70 9.86 -16.82
CA ILE A 163 5.63 10.82 -16.24
C ILE A 163 4.92 11.52 -15.08
N LEU A 164 5.54 11.48 -13.90
CA LEU A 164 5.04 12.13 -12.68
C LEU A 164 5.89 13.38 -12.42
N PHE A 165 5.23 14.51 -12.23
CA PHE A 165 5.90 15.75 -11.88
C PHE A 165 5.69 16.07 -10.41
N THR A 166 6.80 16.22 -9.69
CA THR A 166 6.83 16.60 -8.27
C THR A 166 7.68 17.84 -8.13
N PRO A 167 7.15 18.99 -7.63
CA PRO A 167 7.93 20.20 -7.39
C PRO A 167 8.73 20.08 -6.08
N GLY A 168 9.60 19.11 -6.04
CA GLY A 168 10.44 18.81 -4.89
C GLY A 168 11.40 17.68 -5.21
N SER A 169 12.58 17.72 -4.63
CA SER A 169 13.62 16.71 -4.78
C SER A 169 13.89 15.98 -3.47
N TYR A 170 14.37 14.76 -3.60
CA TYR A 170 14.72 13.89 -2.49
C TYR A 170 16.19 13.50 -2.59
N GLN A 171 16.82 13.27 -1.45
CA GLN A 171 18.17 12.77 -1.39
C GLN A 171 18.31 11.45 -2.16
N ASP A 172 19.43 11.28 -2.81
CA ASP A 172 19.70 10.07 -3.57
C ASP A 172 19.59 8.82 -2.70
N GLY A 173 18.88 7.82 -3.21
CA GLY A 173 18.58 6.58 -2.50
C GLY A 173 17.56 6.71 -1.34
N LYS A 174 17.03 7.92 -1.05
CA LYS A 174 16.08 8.15 0.05
C LYS A 174 14.83 8.87 -0.42
N THR A 175 13.77 8.13 -0.67
CA THR A 175 12.51 8.68 -1.21
C THR A 175 11.65 9.44 -0.20
N TYR A 176 12.07 9.50 1.05
CA TYR A 176 11.35 10.14 2.16
C TYR A 176 12.13 11.30 2.81
N VAL A 177 13.32 11.60 2.30
CA VAL A 177 14.16 12.70 2.80
C VAL A 177 14.31 13.72 1.69
N LEU A 178 13.79 14.94 1.92
CA LEU A 178 13.94 16.04 0.98
C LEU A 178 15.41 16.45 0.82
N ASP A 179 15.81 16.75 -0.41
CA ASP A 179 17.14 17.26 -0.70
C ASP A 179 17.34 18.68 -0.15
N ASP A 180 18.59 19.10 0.04
CA ASP A 180 18.94 20.41 0.54
C ASP A 180 18.73 21.53 -0.48
N TYR A 181 18.52 21.19 -1.73
CA TYR A 181 18.35 22.11 -2.83
C TYR A 181 16.90 22.12 -3.36
N PRO A 182 16.45 23.25 -3.94
CA PRO A 182 15.19 23.29 -4.64
C PRO A 182 15.21 22.37 -5.88
N GLY A 183 14.18 21.52 -6.01
CA GLY A 183 14.06 20.57 -7.09
C GLY A 183 12.62 20.23 -7.44
#